data_495be5579b3defd445b01921de9d26a6
#
_entry.id   495be5579b3defd445b01921de9d26a6
#
_cell.length_a   1.000
_cell.length_b   1.000
_cell.length_c   1.000
_cell.angle_alpha   90.00
_cell.angle_beta   90.00
_cell.angle_gamma   90.00
#
_symmetry.space_group_name_H-M   'P 1'
#
loop_
_entity.id
_entity.type
_entity.pdbx_description
1 polymer ?
#
loop_
_entity_poly.entity_id
_entity_poly.type
_entity_poly.pdbx_seq_one_letter_code
_entity_poly.pdbx_strand_id
1 'polypeptide(L)'
;MIRFDDVTMVYTPGAQPALDHVSLEVEREEFVFLVGKSGSGKSTFLQLVMREMKATSGKVWVLGKDVSKLSTWAVPKLRRQIGTVFQDFRLLPSKTVYENVALAMQVIGKPRHAIETSVPDALDLVGLSGKESRLPHELSGGEEQRVAIARAMVNRPELLLADEPTGNLDPETSLG
;
A
#
# COMPACT_ATOMS: atom_id res chain seq x y z
N MET A 1 9.84 8.44 -9.80
CA MET A 1 9.70 7.69 -8.52
C MET A 1 9.54 6.18 -8.73
N ILE A 2 8.67 5.75 -9.62
CA ILE A 2 8.55 4.36 -10.11
C ILE A 2 8.95 4.37 -11.59
N ARG A 3 9.74 3.39 -12.06
CA ARG A 3 10.02 3.22 -13.48
C ARG A 3 10.02 1.74 -13.84
N PHE A 4 9.27 1.40 -14.87
CA PHE A 4 9.26 0.13 -15.54
C PHE A 4 10.00 0.30 -16.88
N ASP A 5 10.90 -0.59 -17.19
CA ASP A 5 11.74 -0.57 -18.38
C ASP A 5 11.62 -1.94 -19.05
N ASP A 6 10.77 -2.01 -20.07
CA ASP A 6 10.49 -3.22 -20.89
C ASP A 6 10.09 -4.43 -20.04
N VAL A 7 9.18 -4.23 -19.09
CA VAL A 7 8.82 -5.22 -18.07
C VAL A 7 7.78 -6.20 -18.58
N THR A 8 8.15 -7.49 -18.56
CA THR A 8 7.22 -8.59 -18.80
C THR A 8 7.08 -9.45 -17.55
N MET A 9 5.84 -9.83 -17.22
CA MET A 9 5.54 -10.74 -16.12
C MET A 9 4.63 -11.87 -16.57
N VAL A 10 5.13 -13.10 -16.44
CA VAL A 10 4.41 -14.34 -16.76
C VAL A 10 4.37 -15.20 -15.49
N TYR A 11 3.17 -15.56 -15.03
CA TYR A 11 3.01 -16.39 -13.83
C TYR A 11 3.38 -17.86 -14.04
N THR A 12 3.03 -18.39 -15.20
CA THR A 12 3.31 -19.79 -15.57
C THR A 12 3.98 -19.81 -16.94
N PRO A 13 5.09 -20.52 -17.12
CA PRO A 13 5.75 -20.62 -18.43
C PRO A 13 4.76 -21.03 -19.54
N GLY A 14 4.74 -20.29 -20.65
CA GLY A 14 3.83 -20.53 -21.78
C GLY A 14 2.43 -19.94 -21.64
N ALA A 15 2.07 -19.36 -20.50
CA ALA A 15 0.81 -18.62 -20.35
C ALA A 15 0.92 -17.20 -20.93
N GLN A 16 -0.24 -16.57 -21.15
CA GLN A 16 -0.27 -15.15 -21.51
C GLN A 16 0.38 -14.30 -20.40
N PRO A 17 1.17 -13.29 -20.76
CA PRO A 17 1.78 -12.38 -19.80
C PRO A 17 0.70 -11.55 -19.09
N ALA A 18 0.85 -11.38 -17.78
CA ALA A 18 0.04 -10.45 -16.99
C ALA A 18 0.48 -8.99 -17.22
N LEU A 19 1.76 -8.79 -17.54
CA LEU A 19 2.32 -7.54 -18.08
C LEU A 19 3.19 -7.93 -19.28
N ASP A 20 3.05 -7.20 -20.37
CA ASP A 20 3.72 -7.48 -21.63
C ASP A 20 4.47 -6.24 -22.13
N HIS A 21 5.81 -6.26 -22.07
CA HIS A 21 6.69 -5.18 -22.50
C HIS A 21 6.29 -3.78 -21.99
N VAL A 22 5.90 -3.69 -20.72
CA VAL A 22 5.41 -2.44 -20.11
C VAL A 22 6.59 -1.52 -19.81
N SER A 23 6.54 -0.30 -20.36
CA SER A 23 7.46 0.79 -20.05
C SER A 23 6.66 2.01 -19.62
N LEU A 24 6.93 2.51 -18.42
CA LEU A 24 6.30 3.70 -17.87
C LEU A 24 7.17 4.31 -16.76
N GLU A 25 6.93 5.57 -16.49
CA GLU A 25 7.57 6.29 -15.40
C GLU A 25 6.50 7.08 -14.61
N VAL A 26 6.62 7.07 -13.28
CA VAL A 26 5.85 7.89 -12.36
C VAL A 26 6.85 8.73 -11.59
N GLU A 27 6.70 10.04 -11.65
CA GLU A 27 7.59 10.98 -10.99
C GLU A 27 7.24 11.22 -9.51
N ARG A 28 8.05 12.00 -8.81
CA ARG A 28 7.74 12.41 -7.43
C ARG A 28 6.57 13.39 -7.44
N GLU A 29 5.77 13.32 -6.37
CA GLU A 29 4.60 14.21 -6.17
C GLU A 29 3.50 14.03 -7.23
N GLU A 30 3.61 12.99 -8.06
CA GLU A 30 2.61 12.67 -9.06
C GLU A 30 1.51 11.79 -8.46
N PHE A 31 0.25 12.12 -8.77
CA PHE A 31 -0.91 11.32 -8.44
C PHE A 31 -1.40 10.58 -9.68
N VAL A 32 -1.34 9.24 -9.67
CA VAL A 32 -1.59 8.41 -10.85
C VAL A 32 -2.70 7.40 -10.59
N PHE A 33 -3.69 7.36 -11.47
CA PHE A 33 -4.69 6.30 -11.52
C PHE A 33 -4.27 5.19 -12.48
N LEU A 34 -4.15 3.98 -11.95
CA LEU A 34 -3.95 2.77 -12.76
C LEU A 34 -5.33 2.17 -13.09
N VAL A 35 -5.82 2.40 -14.29
CA VAL A 35 -7.15 1.97 -14.73
C VAL A 35 -7.07 0.78 -15.69
N GLY A 36 -8.07 -0.08 -15.65
CA GLY A 36 -8.16 -1.25 -16.53
C GLY A 36 -9.20 -2.25 -16.03
N LYS A 37 -9.61 -3.16 -16.93
CA LYS A 37 -10.56 -4.26 -16.62
C LYS A 37 -9.96 -5.20 -15.55
N SER A 38 -10.80 -5.98 -14.88
CA SER A 38 -10.33 -7.07 -14.02
C SER A 38 -9.40 -7.99 -14.82
N GLY A 39 -8.28 -8.42 -14.22
CA GLY A 39 -7.27 -9.24 -14.88
C GLY A 39 -6.32 -8.48 -15.83
N SER A 40 -6.38 -7.15 -15.93
CA SER A 40 -5.48 -6.37 -16.79
C SER A 40 -4.07 -6.15 -16.24
N GLY A 41 -3.70 -6.78 -15.13
CA GLY A 41 -2.35 -6.70 -14.55
C GLY A 41 -2.15 -5.61 -13.50
N LYS A 42 -3.19 -4.87 -13.07
CA LYS A 42 -3.08 -3.80 -12.05
C LYS A 42 -2.42 -4.29 -10.75
N SER A 43 -2.96 -5.35 -10.15
CA SER A 43 -2.40 -5.91 -8.92
C SER A 43 -1.01 -6.50 -9.14
N THR A 44 -0.73 -7.07 -10.33
CA THR A 44 0.61 -7.53 -10.72
C THR A 44 1.61 -6.38 -10.74
N PHE A 45 1.20 -5.22 -11.28
CA PHE A 45 2.02 -4.01 -11.26
C PHE A 45 2.38 -3.59 -9.82
N LEU A 46 1.38 -3.51 -8.93
CA LEU A 46 1.59 -3.14 -7.52
C LEU A 46 2.49 -4.16 -6.79
N GLN A 47 2.31 -5.46 -7.03
CA GLN A 47 3.13 -6.51 -6.46
C GLN A 47 4.60 -6.45 -6.91
N LEU A 48 4.86 -6.05 -8.16
CA LEU A 48 6.22 -5.81 -8.65
C LEU A 48 6.85 -4.58 -7.98
N VAL A 49 6.09 -3.48 -7.81
CA VAL A 49 6.55 -2.29 -7.09
C VAL A 49 6.92 -2.61 -5.65
N MET A 50 6.09 -3.39 -4.94
CA MET A 50 6.35 -3.85 -3.57
C MET A 50 7.41 -4.95 -3.49
N ARG A 51 7.91 -5.42 -4.63
CA ARG A 51 8.85 -6.55 -4.70
C ARG A 51 8.29 -7.81 -4.00
N GLU A 52 6.98 -8.06 -4.10
CA GLU A 52 6.35 -9.33 -3.69
C GLU A 52 6.71 -10.45 -4.66
N MET A 53 6.89 -10.08 -5.92
CA MET A 53 7.39 -10.94 -6.98
C MET A 53 8.49 -10.25 -7.81
N LYS A 54 9.15 -11.01 -8.65
CA LYS A 54 10.13 -10.52 -9.62
C LYS A 54 9.52 -10.54 -11.01
N ALA A 55 9.83 -9.54 -11.83
CA ALA A 55 9.52 -9.59 -13.24
C ALA A 55 10.22 -10.77 -13.93
N THR A 56 9.59 -11.31 -14.96
CA THR A 56 10.17 -12.36 -15.81
C THR A 56 11.32 -11.78 -16.65
N SER A 57 11.13 -10.57 -17.20
CA SER A 57 12.15 -9.80 -17.89
C SER A 57 11.96 -8.31 -17.69
N GLY A 58 12.91 -7.49 -18.15
CA GLY A 58 12.91 -6.05 -17.94
C GLY A 58 13.41 -5.63 -16.56
N LYS A 59 13.24 -4.36 -16.22
CA LYS A 59 13.71 -3.78 -14.95
C LYS A 59 12.62 -2.93 -14.30
N VAL A 60 12.48 -3.08 -12.99
CA VAL A 60 11.59 -2.24 -12.16
C VAL A 60 12.45 -1.44 -11.19
N TRP A 61 12.24 -0.13 -11.22
CA TRP A 61 12.89 0.81 -10.30
C TRP A 61 11.85 1.42 -9.38
N VAL A 62 12.15 1.43 -8.09
CA VAL A 62 11.28 2.03 -7.07
C VAL A 62 12.15 2.84 -6.11
N LEU A 63 11.81 4.11 -5.91
CA LEU A 63 12.57 5.03 -5.05
C LEU A 63 14.08 5.04 -5.40
N GLY A 64 14.39 5.04 -6.71
CA GLY A 64 15.74 5.04 -7.23
C GLY A 64 16.51 3.71 -7.11
N LYS A 65 15.87 2.63 -6.67
CA LYS A 65 16.49 1.31 -6.50
C LYS A 65 15.97 0.34 -7.55
N ASP A 66 16.86 -0.39 -8.23
CA ASP A 66 16.49 -1.53 -9.08
C ASP A 66 16.02 -2.67 -8.16
N VAL A 67 14.68 -2.86 -8.10
CA VAL A 67 14.08 -3.82 -7.17
C VAL A 67 14.37 -5.27 -7.55
N SER A 68 14.67 -5.55 -8.83
CA SER A 68 15.02 -6.89 -9.29
C SER A 68 16.34 -7.39 -8.68
N LYS A 69 17.26 -6.47 -8.37
CA LYS A 69 18.57 -6.73 -7.79
C LYS A 69 18.61 -6.70 -6.26
N LEU A 70 17.52 -6.27 -5.62
CA LEU A 70 17.48 -6.21 -4.16
C LEU A 70 17.61 -7.61 -3.55
N SER A 71 18.50 -7.73 -2.58
CA SER A 71 18.57 -8.91 -1.73
C SER A 71 17.32 -9.03 -0.86
N THR A 72 16.99 -10.24 -0.42
CA THR A 72 15.83 -10.50 0.45
C THR A 72 15.85 -9.63 1.72
N TRP A 73 17.04 -9.38 2.27
CA TRP A 73 17.22 -8.52 3.44
C TRP A 73 17.00 -7.02 3.17
N ALA A 74 17.11 -6.58 1.93
CA ALA A 74 16.89 -5.18 1.54
C ALA A 74 15.41 -4.88 1.26
N VAL A 75 14.61 -5.90 0.92
CA VAL A 75 13.18 -5.73 0.62
C VAL A 75 12.38 -5.11 1.77
N PRO A 76 12.52 -5.53 3.05
CA PRO A 76 11.82 -4.87 4.15
C PRO A 76 12.18 -3.39 4.30
N LYS A 77 13.43 -3.00 3.99
CA LYS A 77 13.86 -1.60 4.02
C LYS A 77 13.20 -0.76 2.93
N LEU A 78 12.97 -1.33 1.75
CA LEU A 78 12.19 -0.70 0.69
C LEU A 78 10.73 -0.54 1.12
N ARG A 79 10.09 -1.62 1.58
CA ARG A 79 8.66 -1.62 1.95
C ARG A 79 8.33 -0.65 3.10
N ARG A 80 9.28 -0.35 3.99
CA ARG A 80 9.10 0.68 5.04
C ARG A 80 8.96 2.09 4.50
N GLN A 81 9.38 2.34 3.26
CA GLN A 81 9.25 3.62 2.56
C GLN A 81 7.95 3.70 1.74
N ILE A 82 7.18 2.60 1.70
CA ILE A 82 5.94 2.48 0.93
C ILE A 82 4.78 2.29 1.90
N GLY A 83 3.81 3.18 1.86
CA GLY A 83 2.50 2.99 2.49
C GLY A 83 1.60 2.21 1.55
N THR A 84 0.84 1.23 2.07
CA THR A 84 -0.05 0.42 1.24
C THR A 84 -1.43 0.36 1.85
N VAL A 85 -2.45 0.72 1.06
CA VAL A 85 -3.86 0.52 1.34
C VAL A 85 -4.33 -0.67 0.51
N PHE A 86 -4.82 -1.72 1.18
CA PHE A 86 -5.32 -2.93 0.54
C PHE A 86 -6.84 -2.88 0.37
N GLN A 87 -7.36 -3.53 -0.64
CA GLN A 87 -8.79 -3.63 -0.90
C GLN A 87 -9.58 -4.23 0.28
N ASP A 88 -9.02 -5.24 0.97
CA ASP A 88 -9.61 -5.94 2.11
C ASP A 88 -9.22 -5.31 3.47
N PHE A 89 -8.74 -4.07 3.47
CA PHE A 89 -8.26 -3.26 4.59
C PHE A 89 -7.16 -3.93 5.45
N ARG A 90 -7.17 -5.24 5.62
CA ARG A 90 -6.23 -6.05 6.43
C ARG A 90 -6.05 -5.52 7.85
N LEU A 91 -7.15 -5.12 8.48
CA LEU A 91 -7.12 -4.74 9.88
C LEU A 91 -7.04 -6.00 10.75
N LEU A 92 -6.33 -5.87 11.86
CA LEU A 92 -6.27 -6.93 12.87
C LEU A 92 -7.54 -6.87 13.73
N PRO A 93 -8.42 -7.88 13.68
CA PRO A 93 -9.74 -7.81 14.30
C PRO A 93 -9.71 -7.79 15.83
N SER A 94 -8.62 -8.28 16.43
CA SER A 94 -8.39 -8.30 17.89
C SER A 94 -7.66 -7.06 18.41
N LYS A 95 -7.37 -6.10 17.55
CA LYS A 95 -6.66 -4.86 17.86
C LYS A 95 -7.57 -3.67 17.67
N THR A 96 -7.45 -2.69 18.57
CA THR A 96 -8.18 -1.43 18.46
C THR A 96 -7.73 -0.63 17.22
N VAL A 97 -8.49 0.41 16.88
CA VAL A 97 -8.13 1.40 15.85
C VAL A 97 -6.72 1.94 16.10
N TYR A 98 -6.47 2.41 17.34
CA TYR A 98 -5.14 2.89 17.74
C TYR A 98 -4.05 1.84 17.50
N GLU A 99 -4.26 0.62 17.98
CA GLU A 99 -3.28 -0.47 17.88
C GLU A 99 -3.02 -0.89 16.43
N ASN A 100 -4.04 -0.86 15.55
CA ASN A 100 -3.89 -1.14 14.13
C ASN A 100 -2.96 -0.13 13.45
N VAL A 101 -3.10 1.16 13.77
CA VAL A 101 -2.22 2.21 13.22
C VAL A 101 -0.84 2.16 13.88
N ALA A 102 -0.78 2.00 15.21
CA ALA A 102 0.47 1.94 15.97
C ALA A 102 1.40 0.80 15.52
N LEU A 103 0.82 -0.34 15.09
CA LEU A 103 1.58 -1.49 14.62
C LEU A 103 2.57 -1.14 13.50
N ALA A 104 2.17 -0.28 12.56
CA ALA A 104 3.03 0.14 11.47
C ALA A 104 4.30 0.86 11.95
N MET A 105 4.21 1.59 13.06
CA MET A 105 5.34 2.26 13.69
C MET A 105 6.16 1.31 14.56
N GLN A 106 5.50 0.40 15.29
CA GLN A 106 6.15 -0.59 16.15
C GLN A 106 7.05 -1.54 15.35
N VAL A 107 6.57 -2.02 14.20
CA VAL A 107 7.32 -2.94 13.32
C VAL A 107 8.64 -2.32 12.82
N ILE A 108 8.69 -1.01 12.66
CA ILE A 108 9.92 -0.31 12.25
C ILE A 108 10.76 0.18 13.44
N GLY A 109 10.36 -0.13 14.67
CA GLY A 109 11.11 0.18 15.88
C GLY A 109 11.00 1.64 16.32
N LYS A 110 9.90 2.34 16.01
CA LYS A 110 9.71 3.71 16.52
C LYS A 110 9.54 3.71 18.04
N PRO A 111 10.11 4.69 18.73
CA PRO A 111 10.01 4.80 20.18
C PRO A 111 8.57 5.14 20.60
N ARG A 112 8.20 4.73 21.82
CA ARG A 112 6.83 4.84 22.33
C ARG A 112 6.28 6.26 22.27
N HIS A 113 7.06 7.26 22.66
CA HIS A 113 6.62 8.66 22.63
C HIS A 113 6.27 9.15 21.23
N ALA A 114 6.98 8.68 20.18
CA ALA A 114 6.67 9.03 18.79
C ALA A 114 5.35 8.38 18.33
N ILE A 115 5.06 7.16 18.80
CA ILE A 115 3.80 6.46 18.51
C ILE A 115 2.63 7.20 19.19
N GLU A 116 2.79 7.56 20.46
CA GLU A 116 1.77 8.26 21.25
C GLU A 116 1.40 9.63 20.67
N THR A 117 2.28 10.25 19.90
CA THR A 117 1.99 11.51 19.18
C THR A 117 1.45 11.27 17.77
N SER A 118 2.15 10.44 16.98
CA SER A 118 1.84 10.32 15.55
C SER A 118 0.55 9.54 15.27
N VAL A 119 0.15 8.60 16.13
CA VAL A 119 -1.07 7.81 15.89
C VAL A 119 -2.33 8.67 16.05
N PRO A 120 -2.51 9.47 17.13
CA PRO A 120 -3.63 10.38 17.21
C PRO A 120 -3.67 11.38 16.04
N ASP A 121 -2.52 11.98 15.68
CA ASP A 121 -2.44 12.90 14.53
C ASP A 121 -2.90 12.24 13.22
N ALA A 122 -2.49 10.99 12.98
CA ALA A 122 -2.90 10.25 11.78
C ALA A 122 -4.39 9.90 11.78
N LEU A 123 -4.97 9.61 12.95
CA LEU A 123 -6.40 9.33 13.11
C LEU A 123 -7.24 10.62 12.96
N ASP A 124 -6.76 11.73 13.47
CA ASP A 124 -7.40 13.04 13.31
C ASP A 124 -7.45 13.44 11.84
N LEU A 125 -6.35 13.25 11.10
CA LEU A 125 -6.25 13.55 9.67
C LEU A 125 -7.32 12.84 8.83
N VAL A 126 -7.73 11.63 9.24
CA VAL A 126 -8.76 10.85 8.54
C VAL A 126 -10.15 10.94 9.20
N GLY A 127 -10.34 11.85 10.16
CA GLY A 127 -11.61 12.09 10.84
C GLY A 127 -12.07 10.93 11.75
N LEU A 128 -11.14 10.26 12.43
CA LEU A 128 -11.40 9.15 13.37
C LEU A 128 -11.05 9.48 14.83
N SER A 129 -10.89 10.77 15.16
CA SER A 129 -10.71 11.22 16.55
C SER A 129 -11.87 10.76 17.43
N GLY A 130 -11.53 10.22 18.60
CA GLY A 130 -12.49 9.65 19.55
C GLY A 130 -12.90 8.20 19.28
N LYS A 131 -12.31 7.56 18.25
CA LYS A 131 -12.57 6.14 17.92
C LYS A 131 -11.36 5.23 18.16
N GLU A 132 -10.33 5.72 18.84
CA GLU A 132 -9.05 5.06 19.07
C GLU A 132 -9.18 3.69 19.77
N SER A 133 -10.16 3.58 20.69
CA SER A 133 -10.42 2.36 21.47
C SER A 133 -11.37 1.37 20.80
N ARG A 134 -12.01 1.73 19.69
CA ARG A 134 -12.92 0.85 18.97
C ARG A 134 -12.18 -0.31 18.33
N LEU A 135 -12.88 -1.44 18.19
CA LEU A 135 -12.44 -2.60 17.42
C LEU A 135 -12.97 -2.51 15.97
N PRO A 136 -12.33 -3.15 14.99
CA PRO A 136 -12.75 -3.10 13.58
C PRO A 136 -14.24 -3.44 13.40
N HIS A 137 -14.77 -4.47 14.03
CA HIS A 137 -16.17 -4.88 13.91
C HIS A 137 -17.18 -3.86 14.47
N GLU A 138 -16.74 -2.82 15.16
CA GLU A 138 -17.57 -1.72 15.66
C GLU A 138 -17.58 -0.52 14.71
N LEU A 139 -16.91 -0.63 13.55
CA LEU A 139 -16.76 0.43 12.54
C LEU A 139 -17.62 0.14 11.32
N SER A 140 -18.00 1.19 10.60
CA SER A 140 -18.49 1.06 9.23
C SER A 140 -17.35 0.74 8.26
N GLY A 141 -17.65 0.17 7.08
CA GLY A 141 -16.63 -0.11 6.07
C GLY A 141 -15.80 1.11 5.67
N GLY A 142 -16.43 2.30 5.57
CA GLY A 142 -15.71 3.55 5.33
C GLY A 142 -14.78 3.96 6.47
N GLU A 143 -15.13 3.64 7.71
CA GLU A 143 -14.26 3.89 8.86
C GLU A 143 -13.09 2.90 8.91
N GLU A 144 -13.33 1.62 8.59
CA GLU A 144 -12.26 0.62 8.47
C GLU A 144 -11.25 1.02 7.37
N GLN A 145 -11.75 1.51 6.23
CA GLN A 145 -10.89 2.05 5.18
C GLN A 145 -10.05 3.23 5.68
N ARG A 146 -10.65 4.19 6.38
CA ARG A 146 -9.91 5.33 6.95
C ARG A 146 -8.85 4.90 7.96
N VAL A 147 -9.09 3.85 8.75
CA VAL A 147 -8.06 3.24 9.61
C VAL A 147 -6.92 2.67 8.77
N ALA A 148 -7.22 1.98 7.67
CA ALA A 148 -6.21 1.43 6.76
C ALA A 148 -5.37 2.54 6.11
N ILE A 149 -6.00 3.66 5.73
CA ILE A 149 -5.31 4.85 5.20
C ILE A 149 -4.41 5.47 6.28
N ALA A 150 -4.92 5.72 7.49
CA ALA A 150 -4.11 6.24 8.60
C ALA A 150 -2.89 5.36 8.88
N ARG A 151 -3.08 4.03 8.92
CA ARG A 151 -1.99 3.06 9.09
C ARG A 151 -0.95 3.14 7.96
N ALA A 152 -1.38 3.32 6.72
CA ALA A 152 -0.47 3.46 5.58
C ALA A 152 0.34 4.76 5.63
N MET A 153 -0.24 5.84 6.17
CA MET A 153 0.35 7.18 6.17
C MET A 153 1.14 7.54 7.44
N VAL A 154 0.90 6.86 8.58
CA VAL A 154 1.46 7.23 9.89
C VAL A 154 3.00 7.33 9.92
N ASN A 155 3.68 6.56 9.08
CA ASN A 155 5.13 6.60 8.93
C ASN A 155 5.63 7.65 7.92
N ARG A 156 4.74 8.46 7.33
CA ARG A 156 5.06 9.43 6.28
C ARG A 156 5.86 8.80 5.14
N PRO A 157 5.28 7.80 4.44
CA PRO A 157 5.98 7.09 3.38
C PRO A 157 6.33 8.00 2.21
N GLU A 158 7.39 7.67 1.47
CA GLU A 158 7.77 8.38 0.25
C GLU A 158 6.85 8.01 -0.95
N LEU A 159 6.22 6.84 -0.90
CA LEU A 159 5.31 6.33 -1.92
C LEU A 159 4.07 5.76 -1.24
N LEU A 160 2.88 6.13 -1.72
CA LEU A 160 1.62 5.54 -1.30
C LEU A 160 1.04 4.73 -2.44
N LEU A 161 0.68 3.48 -2.17
CA LEU A 161 -0.01 2.59 -3.10
C LEU A 161 -1.39 2.25 -2.56
N ALA A 162 -2.40 2.28 -3.42
CA ALA A 162 -3.75 1.85 -3.07
C ALA A 162 -4.26 0.85 -4.13
N ASP A 163 -4.63 -0.34 -3.69
CA ASP A 163 -5.22 -1.39 -4.54
C ASP A 163 -6.73 -1.39 -4.33
N GLU A 164 -7.47 -0.86 -5.30
CA GLU A 164 -8.93 -0.74 -5.30
C GLU A 164 -9.51 -0.23 -3.94
N PRO A 165 -9.05 0.93 -3.44
CA PRO A 165 -9.35 1.37 -2.07
C PRO A 165 -10.83 1.58 -1.78
N THR A 166 -11.66 1.73 -2.80
CA THR A 166 -13.12 1.90 -2.67
C THR A 166 -13.91 0.67 -3.07
N GLY A 167 -13.23 -0.43 -3.44
CA GLY A 167 -13.89 -1.62 -4.01
C GLY A 167 -14.84 -2.35 -3.06
N ASN A 168 -14.66 -2.17 -1.75
CA ASN A 168 -15.49 -2.78 -0.70
C ASN A 168 -16.46 -1.79 -0.05
N LEU A 169 -16.56 -0.56 -0.58
CA LEU A 169 -17.48 0.45 -0.08
C LEU A 169 -18.77 0.46 -0.90
N ASP A 170 -19.87 0.85 -0.25
CA ASP A 170 -21.10 1.16 -0.96
C ASP A 170 -20.89 2.43 -1.81
N PRO A 171 -21.72 2.61 -2.89
CA PRO A 171 -21.54 3.72 -3.83
C PRO A 171 -21.64 5.11 -3.18
N GLU A 172 -22.43 5.28 -2.12
CA GLU A 172 -22.61 6.57 -1.46
C GLU A 172 -21.34 6.91 -0.64
N THR A 173 -20.78 5.95 0.07
CA THR A 173 -19.54 6.11 0.85
C THR A 173 -18.31 6.32 -0.05
N SER A 174 -18.35 5.81 -1.29
CA SER A 174 -17.23 5.94 -2.25
C SER A 174 -17.04 7.34 -2.81
N LEU A 175 -18.03 8.22 -2.68
CA LEU A 175 -18.06 9.58 -3.25
C LEU A 175 -17.72 10.68 -2.24
N GLY A 176 -17.47 10.33 -0.97
CA GLY A 176 -17.23 11.26 0.15
C GLY A 176 -15.75 11.59 0.42
#